data_123086646aea8117f6130b1ca9e30e88
#
_entry.id   123086646aea8117f6130b1ca9e30e88
#
_cell.length_a   1.000
_cell.length_b   1.000
_cell.length_c   1.000
_cell.angle_alpha   90.00
_cell.angle_beta   90.00
_cell.angle_gamma   90.00
#
_symmetry.space_group_name_H-M   'P 1'
#
loop_
_entity.id
_entity.type
_entity.pdbx_description
1 polymer ?
#
loop_
_entity_poly.entity_id
_entity_poly.type
_entity_poly.pdbx_seq_one_letter_code
_entity_poly.pdbx_strand_id
1 'polypeptide(L)'
;MAHLEDLLGKEVTGKDGNSVSVSSLEANDLLGIYFSAHWCSPCRCFTPTLAECYNKVTSAGKKWEIIFISLDKDEESCKQYYESMPWLLFPFESDLKETLADKYEVTGIPTLLLLDPKSGERITDNGQDLVEKDPSGEKFPWN
;
A
#
# COMPACT_ATOMS: atom_id res chain seq x y z
N MET A 1 -15.79 -10.24 -6.70
CA MET A 1 -15.67 -10.97 -5.42
C MET A 1 -15.55 -9.97 -4.27
N ALA A 2 -16.08 -10.33 -3.15
CA ALA A 2 -16.12 -9.43 -1.99
C ALA A 2 -14.89 -9.51 -1.08
N HIS A 3 -13.89 -10.31 -1.46
CA HIS A 3 -12.72 -10.53 -0.60
C HIS A 3 -12.00 -9.25 -0.21
N LEU A 4 -11.71 -8.39 -1.17
CA LEU A 4 -11.01 -7.15 -0.86
C LEU A 4 -11.88 -6.19 -0.05
N GLU A 5 -13.18 -6.16 -0.34
CA GLU A 5 -14.09 -5.31 0.41
C GLU A 5 -14.21 -5.76 1.86
N ASP A 6 -14.13 -7.07 2.10
CA ASP A 6 -14.16 -7.60 3.46
C ASP A 6 -12.92 -7.17 4.25
N LEU A 7 -11.78 -7.04 3.57
CA LEU A 7 -10.51 -6.66 4.19
C LEU A 7 -10.35 -5.15 4.32
N LEU A 8 -10.71 -4.41 3.28
CA LEU A 8 -10.34 -3.00 3.14
C LEU A 8 -11.53 -2.04 3.23
N GLY A 9 -12.76 -2.57 3.33
CA GLY A 9 -13.94 -1.74 3.23
C GLY A 9 -14.29 -1.51 1.77
N LYS A 10 -15.28 -0.65 1.52
CA LYS A 10 -15.78 -0.46 0.16
C LYS A 10 -15.00 0.55 -0.66
N GLU A 11 -14.38 1.52 0.01
CA GLU A 11 -13.69 2.61 -0.67
C GLU A 11 -12.41 3.01 0.04
N VAL A 12 -11.45 3.49 -0.76
CA VAL A 12 -10.25 4.14 -0.26
C VAL A 12 -10.14 5.49 -0.95
N THR A 13 -9.18 6.31 -0.53
CA THR A 13 -9.06 7.68 -1.03
C THR A 13 -7.94 7.79 -2.06
N GLY A 14 -8.23 8.48 -3.17
CA GLY A 14 -7.24 8.78 -4.20
C GLY A 14 -6.53 10.10 -3.96
N LYS A 15 -5.62 10.47 -4.86
CA LYS A 15 -4.76 11.64 -4.70
C LYS A 15 -5.54 12.96 -4.66
N ASP A 16 -6.66 13.03 -5.37
CA ASP A 16 -7.46 14.25 -5.43
C ASP A 16 -8.58 14.28 -4.38
N GLY A 17 -8.51 13.38 -3.40
CA GLY A 17 -9.56 13.25 -2.41
C GLY A 17 -10.76 12.47 -2.91
N ASN A 18 -10.67 11.90 -4.11
CA ASN A 18 -11.73 11.09 -4.69
C ASN A 18 -11.84 9.75 -3.99
N SER A 19 -13.06 9.21 -3.90
CA SER A 19 -13.25 7.85 -3.45
C SER A 19 -12.92 6.88 -4.58
N VAL A 20 -12.19 5.83 -4.25
CA VAL A 20 -11.83 4.77 -5.20
C VAL A 20 -12.46 3.48 -4.68
N SER A 21 -13.24 2.81 -5.53
CA SER A 21 -13.88 1.55 -5.16
C SER A 21 -12.83 0.47 -4.94
N VAL A 22 -12.90 -0.20 -3.78
CA VAL A 22 -11.98 -1.30 -3.49
C VAL A 22 -12.14 -2.44 -4.48
N SER A 23 -13.38 -2.69 -4.94
CA SER A 23 -13.61 -3.75 -5.92
C SER A 23 -12.88 -3.50 -7.24
N SER A 24 -12.61 -2.24 -7.60
CA SER A 24 -11.89 -1.92 -8.82
C SER A 24 -10.41 -2.33 -8.75
N LEU A 25 -9.89 -2.54 -7.54
CA LEU A 25 -8.49 -2.91 -7.37
C LEU A 25 -8.20 -4.34 -7.81
N GLU A 26 -9.23 -5.16 -7.97
CA GLU A 26 -9.08 -6.53 -8.45
C GLU A 26 -8.53 -6.60 -9.89
N ALA A 27 -8.63 -5.51 -10.63
CA ALA A 27 -8.11 -5.44 -11.99
C ALA A 27 -6.59 -5.30 -12.06
N ASN A 28 -5.94 -5.07 -10.93
CA ASN A 28 -4.49 -4.93 -10.89
C ASN A 28 -3.79 -6.29 -10.91
N ASP A 29 -2.52 -6.29 -11.28
CA ASP A 29 -1.69 -7.49 -11.25
C ASP A 29 -1.19 -7.78 -9.84
N LEU A 30 -1.05 -6.74 -9.03
CA LEU A 30 -0.53 -6.85 -7.67
C LEU A 30 -1.12 -5.72 -6.82
N LEU A 31 -1.38 -6.01 -5.56
CA LEU A 31 -1.83 -5.01 -4.60
C LEU A 31 -0.82 -4.91 -3.47
N GLY A 32 -0.38 -3.69 -3.18
CA GLY A 32 0.51 -3.43 -2.06
C GLY A 32 -0.25 -2.78 -0.92
N ILE A 33 -0.02 -3.26 0.30
CA ILE A 33 -0.53 -2.62 1.51
C ILE A 33 0.69 -2.12 2.27
N TYR A 34 0.81 -0.81 2.38
CA TYR A 34 2.01 -0.18 2.93
C TYR A 34 1.73 0.45 4.29
N PHE A 35 2.21 -0.19 5.34
CA PHE A 35 2.11 0.33 6.70
C PHE A 35 3.32 1.22 6.97
N SER A 36 3.07 2.49 7.28
CA SER A 36 4.14 3.47 7.44
C SER A 36 3.66 4.63 8.31
N ALA A 37 4.58 5.51 8.70
CA ALA A 37 4.24 6.69 9.48
C ALA A 37 5.26 7.79 9.24
N HIS A 38 4.81 9.04 9.30
CA HIS A 38 5.67 10.19 9.09
C HIS A 38 6.77 10.30 10.16
N TRP A 39 6.46 9.89 11.40
CA TRP A 39 7.42 9.95 12.52
C TRP A 39 8.50 8.87 12.43
N CYS A 40 8.35 7.91 11.54
CA CYS A 40 9.27 6.77 11.42
C CYS A 40 10.37 7.11 10.42
N SER A 41 11.60 7.25 10.88
CA SER A 41 12.74 7.60 10.03
C SER A 41 13.03 6.55 8.94
N PRO A 42 13.09 5.25 9.25
CA PRO A 42 13.26 4.24 8.20
C PRO A 42 12.13 4.27 7.16
N CYS A 43 10.91 4.61 7.59
CA CYS A 43 9.79 4.72 6.66
C CYS A 43 10.03 5.86 5.66
N ARG A 44 10.50 7.00 6.15
CA ARG A 44 10.77 8.15 5.27
C ARG A 44 11.91 7.89 4.32
N CYS A 45 12.81 6.99 4.68
CA CYS A 45 13.89 6.58 3.79
C CYS A 45 13.39 5.64 2.70
N PHE A 46 12.49 4.72 3.05
CA PHE A 46 11.99 3.73 2.09
C PHE A 46 10.93 4.31 1.13
N THR A 47 10.08 5.20 1.61
CA THR A 47 8.97 5.72 0.80
C THR A 47 9.40 6.27 -0.57
N PRO A 48 10.47 7.08 -0.68
CA PRO A 48 10.91 7.54 -2.00
C PRO A 48 11.33 6.40 -2.93
N THR A 49 11.98 5.38 -2.38
CA THR A 49 12.39 4.22 -3.16
C THR A 49 11.18 3.47 -3.69
N LEU A 50 10.18 3.29 -2.83
CA LEU A 50 8.95 2.62 -3.23
C LEU A 50 8.20 3.43 -4.28
N ALA A 51 8.14 4.76 -4.11
CA ALA A 51 7.47 5.62 -5.07
C ALA A 51 8.14 5.57 -6.44
N GLU A 52 9.47 5.53 -6.48
CA GLU A 52 10.20 5.42 -7.74
C GLU A 52 9.89 4.09 -8.42
N CYS A 53 9.90 3.00 -7.66
CA CYS A 53 9.59 1.67 -8.19
C CYS A 53 8.15 1.64 -8.73
N TYR A 54 7.20 2.16 -7.97
CA TYR A 54 5.80 2.22 -8.37
C TYR A 54 5.63 2.99 -9.69
N ASN A 55 6.29 4.15 -9.79
CA ASN A 55 6.19 4.96 -11.00
C ASN A 55 6.80 4.25 -12.22
N LYS A 56 7.92 3.57 -12.03
CA LYS A 56 8.55 2.84 -13.13
C LYS A 56 7.71 1.65 -13.58
N VAL A 57 7.14 0.91 -12.65
CA VAL A 57 6.29 -0.24 -12.95
C VAL A 57 5.05 0.20 -13.71
N THR A 58 4.37 1.23 -13.21
CA THR A 58 3.14 1.69 -13.85
C THR A 58 3.41 2.37 -15.19
N SER A 59 4.53 3.07 -15.32
CA SER A 59 4.92 3.70 -16.60
C SER A 59 5.25 2.65 -17.66
N ALA A 60 5.64 1.45 -17.24
CA ALA A 60 5.90 0.34 -18.17
C ALA A 60 4.62 -0.36 -18.60
N GLY A 61 3.45 0.12 -18.16
CA GLY A 61 2.16 -0.44 -18.55
C GLY A 61 1.69 -1.58 -17.66
N LYS A 62 2.39 -1.86 -16.58
CA LYS A 62 1.98 -2.91 -15.64
C LYS A 62 1.00 -2.31 -14.63
N LYS A 63 0.18 -3.17 -14.04
CA LYS A 63 -0.91 -2.74 -13.15
C LYS A 63 -0.59 -3.06 -11.70
N TRP A 64 -0.15 -2.07 -10.98
CA TRP A 64 0.17 -2.18 -9.57
C TRP A 64 -0.52 -1.05 -8.82
N GLU A 65 -1.23 -1.38 -7.76
CA GLU A 65 -1.77 -0.36 -6.87
C GLU A 65 -1.26 -0.59 -5.47
N ILE A 66 -1.04 0.51 -4.75
CA ILE A 66 -0.58 0.47 -3.38
C ILE A 66 -1.54 1.30 -2.55
N ILE A 67 -1.84 0.83 -1.34
CA ILE A 67 -2.67 1.55 -0.40
C ILE A 67 -1.82 1.83 0.84
N PHE A 68 -1.66 3.11 1.16
CA PHE A 68 -0.93 3.54 2.35
C PHE A 68 -1.84 3.47 3.58
N ILE A 69 -1.39 2.75 4.61
CA ILE A 69 -2.07 2.71 5.90
C ILE A 69 -1.20 3.46 6.89
N SER A 70 -1.70 4.61 7.36
CA SER A 70 -0.94 5.47 8.27
C SER A 70 -1.03 4.98 9.71
N LEU A 71 0.11 4.90 10.36
CA LEU A 71 0.20 4.68 11.80
C LEU A 71 0.58 5.98 12.51
N ASP A 72 0.36 7.11 11.86
CA ASP A 72 0.56 8.42 12.46
C ASP A 72 -0.44 8.64 13.60
N LYS A 73 -0.09 9.52 14.51
CA LYS A 73 -0.91 9.77 15.69
C LYS A 73 -2.09 10.70 15.40
N ASP A 74 -1.99 11.52 14.34
CA ASP A 74 -3.06 12.43 13.95
C ASP A 74 -3.20 12.45 12.45
N GLU A 75 -4.38 12.89 12.00
CA GLU A 75 -4.73 12.88 10.59
C GLU A 75 -3.91 13.89 9.79
N GLU A 76 -3.53 15.00 10.40
CA GLU A 76 -2.75 16.01 9.71
C GLU A 76 -1.38 15.49 9.31
N SER A 77 -0.69 14.80 10.22
CA SER A 77 0.59 14.17 9.91
C SER A 77 0.45 13.16 8.79
N CYS A 78 -0.63 12.38 8.82
CA CYS A 78 -0.95 11.43 7.77
C CYS A 78 -1.07 12.12 6.42
N LYS A 79 -1.84 13.20 6.36
CA LYS A 79 -2.04 13.93 5.11
C LYS A 79 -0.75 14.55 4.57
N GLN A 80 0.04 15.13 5.45
CA GLN A 80 1.31 15.73 5.05
C GLN A 80 2.26 14.69 4.45
N TYR A 81 2.33 13.53 5.10
CA TYR A 81 3.18 12.45 4.62
C TYR A 81 2.67 11.90 3.29
N TYR A 82 1.35 11.74 3.17
CA TYR A 82 0.74 11.23 1.96
C TYR A 82 0.97 12.12 0.74
N GLU A 83 1.20 13.42 0.94
CA GLU A 83 1.46 14.34 -0.17
C GLU A 83 2.66 13.91 -1.02
N SER A 84 3.61 13.19 -0.43
CA SER A 84 4.80 12.70 -1.14
C SER A 84 4.57 11.37 -1.84
N MET A 85 3.38 10.79 -1.72
CA MET A 85 3.08 9.45 -2.23
C MET A 85 2.18 9.51 -3.47
N PRO A 86 2.44 8.66 -4.48
CA PRO A 86 1.64 8.68 -5.72
C PRO A 86 0.45 7.72 -5.75
N TRP A 87 0.23 6.95 -4.69
CA TRP A 87 -0.77 5.88 -4.66
C TRP A 87 -1.98 6.25 -3.80
N LEU A 88 -2.76 5.25 -3.37
CA LEU A 88 -4.01 5.46 -2.64
C LEU A 88 -3.77 5.54 -1.13
N LEU A 89 -4.74 6.12 -0.44
CA LEU A 89 -4.72 6.28 1.02
C LEU A 89 -5.87 5.52 1.65
N PHE A 90 -5.55 4.69 2.65
CA PHE A 90 -6.56 4.03 3.46
C PHE A 90 -7.18 5.06 4.41
N PRO A 91 -8.51 5.03 4.66
CA PRO A 91 -9.13 6.01 5.55
C PRO A 91 -8.47 6.02 6.93
N PHE A 92 -8.04 7.19 7.37
CA PHE A 92 -7.25 7.33 8.59
C PHE A 92 -7.99 6.82 9.83
N GLU A 93 -9.30 7.06 9.90
CA GLU A 93 -10.09 6.71 11.06
C GLU A 93 -10.71 5.32 11.01
N SER A 94 -10.36 4.51 10.00
CA SER A 94 -10.93 3.18 9.85
C SER A 94 -10.43 2.23 10.93
N ASP A 95 -11.35 1.50 11.55
CA ASP A 95 -11.02 0.46 12.52
C ASP A 95 -10.36 -0.74 11.87
N LEU A 96 -10.45 -0.86 10.56
CA LEU A 96 -9.86 -1.98 9.82
C LEU A 96 -8.35 -1.99 9.85
N LYS A 97 -7.70 -0.86 10.19
CA LYS A 97 -6.24 -0.82 10.31
C LYS A 97 -5.72 -1.88 11.27
N GLU A 98 -6.31 -1.95 12.45
CA GLU A 98 -5.87 -2.92 13.45
C GLU A 98 -6.18 -4.35 13.01
N THR A 99 -7.35 -4.53 12.40
CA THR A 99 -7.75 -5.84 11.88
C THR A 99 -6.76 -6.33 10.84
N LEU A 100 -6.33 -5.44 9.94
CA LEU A 100 -5.37 -5.80 8.90
C LEU A 100 -4.00 -6.10 9.49
N ALA A 101 -3.55 -5.28 10.43
CA ALA A 101 -2.26 -5.51 11.07
C ALA A 101 -2.22 -6.85 11.79
N ASP A 102 -3.31 -7.19 12.48
CA ASP A 102 -3.41 -8.46 13.18
C ASP A 102 -3.47 -9.64 12.21
N LYS A 103 -4.29 -9.51 11.15
CA LYS A 103 -4.47 -10.57 10.18
C LYS A 103 -3.15 -10.95 9.49
N TYR A 104 -2.35 -9.96 9.14
CA TYR A 104 -1.11 -10.19 8.43
C TYR A 104 0.12 -10.14 9.32
N GLU A 105 -0.11 -10.12 10.64
CA GLU A 105 0.96 -10.18 11.65
C GLU A 105 2.00 -9.07 11.49
N VAL A 106 1.52 -7.86 11.23
CA VAL A 106 2.41 -6.69 11.11
C VAL A 106 2.87 -6.26 12.49
N THR A 107 4.16 -6.37 12.73
CA THR A 107 4.74 -6.06 14.05
C THR A 107 5.63 -4.84 14.06
N GLY A 108 5.90 -4.25 12.91
CA GLY A 108 6.73 -3.05 12.84
C GLY A 108 6.55 -2.35 11.50
N ILE A 109 7.16 -1.18 11.35
CA ILE A 109 7.10 -0.40 10.12
C ILE A 109 8.52 0.05 9.75
N PRO A 110 8.78 0.29 8.45
CA PRO A 110 7.84 0.11 7.33
C PRO A 110 7.56 -1.37 7.06
N THR A 111 6.34 -1.67 6.64
CA THR A 111 5.97 -3.00 6.18
C THR A 111 5.20 -2.87 4.88
N LEU A 112 5.65 -3.55 3.85
CA LEU A 112 4.95 -3.61 2.58
C LEU A 112 4.48 -5.04 2.35
N LEU A 113 3.17 -5.23 2.42
CA LEU A 113 2.56 -6.52 2.10
C LEU A 113 2.23 -6.52 0.62
N LEU A 114 2.49 -7.63 -0.05
CA LEU A 114 2.07 -7.82 -1.43
C LEU A 114 0.98 -8.89 -1.45
N LEU A 115 -0.17 -8.53 -1.98
CA LEU A 115 -1.35 -9.38 -1.98
C LEU A 115 -1.80 -9.67 -3.41
N ASP A 116 -2.42 -10.84 -3.57
CA ASP A 116 -3.16 -11.14 -4.80
C ASP A 116 -4.43 -10.29 -4.79
N PRO A 117 -4.63 -9.40 -5.78
CA PRO A 117 -5.80 -8.51 -5.76
C PRO A 117 -7.13 -9.23 -5.89
N LYS A 118 -7.15 -10.43 -6.43
CA LYS A 118 -8.40 -11.16 -6.64
C LYS A 118 -8.83 -11.95 -5.41
N SER A 119 -7.87 -12.50 -4.67
CA SER A 119 -8.18 -13.34 -3.52
C SER A 119 -7.92 -12.65 -2.18
N GLY A 120 -7.09 -11.61 -2.17
CA GLY A 120 -6.64 -10.97 -0.94
C GLY A 120 -5.61 -11.78 -0.18
N GLU A 121 -5.14 -12.89 -0.76
CA GLU A 121 -4.13 -13.71 -0.10
C GLU A 121 -2.76 -13.05 -0.16
N ARG A 122 -2.00 -13.23 0.91
CA ARG A 122 -0.66 -12.67 1.00
C ARG A 122 0.30 -13.44 0.12
N ILE A 123 0.99 -12.71 -0.76
CA ILE A 123 2.09 -13.25 -1.55
C ILE A 123 3.35 -13.20 -0.71
N THR A 124 3.61 -12.05 -0.08
CA THR A 124 4.75 -11.90 0.82
C THR A 124 4.54 -10.69 1.74
N ASP A 125 5.16 -10.72 2.92
CA ASP A 125 5.23 -9.57 3.81
C ASP A 125 6.60 -8.88 3.71
N ASN A 126 7.44 -9.30 2.78
CA ASN A 126 8.80 -8.80 2.60
C ASN A 126 8.93 -7.92 1.36
N GLY A 127 7.86 -7.18 1.03
CA GLY A 127 7.85 -6.32 -0.15
C GLY A 127 8.91 -5.24 -0.11
N GLN A 128 9.24 -4.73 1.09
CA GLN A 128 10.30 -3.74 1.23
C GLN A 128 11.62 -4.25 0.65
N ASP A 129 12.02 -5.46 1.03
CA ASP A 129 13.27 -6.05 0.58
C ASP A 129 13.26 -6.27 -0.94
N LEU A 130 12.13 -6.75 -1.46
CA LEU A 130 12.00 -6.99 -2.90
C LEU A 130 12.15 -5.70 -3.70
N VAL A 131 11.56 -4.61 -3.22
CA VAL A 131 11.65 -3.31 -3.89
C VAL A 131 13.07 -2.75 -3.78
N GLU A 132 13.71 -2.90 -2.61
CA GLU A 132 15.07 -2.39 -2.43
C GLU A 132 16.07 -3.12 -3.31
N LYS A 133 15.86 -4.41 -3.57
CA LYS A 133 16.73 -5.20 -4.43
C LYS A 133 16.39 -5.03 -5.91
N ASP A 134 15.20 -4.56 -6.23
CA ASP A 134 14.73 -4.40 -7.61
C ASP A 134 14.00 -3.07 -7.77
N PRO A 135 14.70 -1.92 -7.57
CA PRO A 135 14.03 -0.61 -7.55
C PRO A 135 13.37 -0.21 -8.85
N SER A 136 13.72 -0.84 -9.97
CA SER A 136 13.07 -0.54 -11.26
C SER A 136 11.92 -1.49 -11.56
N GLY A 137 11.68 -2.47 -10.70
CA GLY A 137 10.54 -3.37 -10.84
C GLY A 137 10.64 -4.32 -12.02
N GLU A 138 11.87 -4.70 -12.38
CA GLU A 138 12.07 -5.58 -13.56
C GLU A 138 11.45 -6.96 -13.33
N LYS A 139 11.40 -7.41 -12.09
CA LYS A 139 10.85 -8.73 -11.75
C LYS A 139 9.40 -8.65 -11.26
N PHE A 140 8.78 -7.47 -11.32
CA PHE A 140 7.37 -7.32 -10.96
C PHE A 140 6.53 -8.37 -11.71
N PRO A 141 5.57 -9.05 -11.06
CA PRO A 141 5.05 -8.81 -9.70
C PRO A 141 5.68 -9.64 -8.58
N TRP A 142 6.85 -10.14 -8.75
CA TRP A 142 7.64 -10.86 -7.73
C TRP A 142 6.97 -12.11 -7.13
N ASN A 143 6.04 -12.70 -7.80
CA ASN A 143 5.40 -13.94 -7.31
C ASN A 143 5.86 -15.18 -8.05
#